data_77b9faaafc1e50896aabdcbda715e31a
#
_entry.id   77b9faaafc1e50896aabdcbda715e31a
#
_cell.length_a   1.000
_cell.length_b   1.000
_cell.length_c   1.000
_cell.angle_alpha   90.00
_cell.angle_beta   90.00
_cell.angle_gamma   90.00
#
_symmetry.space_group_name_H-M   'P 1'
#
loop_
_entity.id
_entity.type
_entity.pdbx_description
1 polymer ?
#
loop_
_entity_poly.entity_id
_entity_poly.type
_entity_poly.pdbx_seq_one_letter_code
_entity_poly.pdbx_strand_id
1 'polypeptide(L)'
;MISADKIMIRAKGPVWHKKQKDKGIIPKKLCGIDKQASWCKSNADGWVYGHGNFCLTSHKLPFLECFVWMKNRRNEAKRLWLETSHYKGFIDYVAMDSKADDYDLYYEFKGQRKIKLVTFYRQNMDKTEKRCRMIAYMHQPQHQQIYKECGYRVEPMQGLVKEIFDLNRSWMKGNNNTCWLFAAIGLTVQRHQLIAYRNKKSTWRIKEQVLG
;
A
#
# COMPACT_ATOMS: atom_id res chain seq x y z
N MET A 1 -9.37 13.08 -3.67
CA MET A 1 -9.39 11.61 -3.77
C MET A 1 -8.00 11.06 -3.59
N ILE A 2 -7.88 9.94 -2.86
CA ILE A 2 -6.63 9.21 -2.60
C ILE A 2 -6.82 7.76 -3.01
N SER A 3 -5.78 7.16 -3.59
CA SER A 3 -5.68 5.71 -3.84
C SER A 3 -4.73 5.06 -2.87
N ALA A 4 -5.06 3.85 -2.45
CA ALA A 4 -4.28 3.03 -1.54
C ALA A 4 -3.97 1.66 -2.11
N ASP A 5 -2.77 1.16 -1.85
CA ASP A 5 -2.42 -0.22 -2.13
C ASP A 5 -1.22 -0.67 -1.29
N LYS A 6 -1.04 -1.99 -1.20
CA LYS A 6 0.12 -2.59 -0.56
C LYS A 6 1.06 -3.22 -1.58
N ILE A 7 2.31 -2.84 -1.52
CA ILE A 7 3.37 -3.53 -2.25
C ILE A 7 4.15 -4.49 -1.34
N MET A 8 4.70 -5.51 -1.98
CA MET A 8 5.58 -6.48 -1.35
C MET A 8 7.03 -6.17 -1.71
N ILE A 9 7.89 -6.10 -0.70
CA ILE A 9 9.32 -5.88 -0.87
C ILE A 9 10.05 -7.09 -0.28
N ARG A 10 10.87 -7.75 -1.08
CA ARG A 10 11.61 -8.94 -0.67
C ARG A 10 12.54 -8.62 0.48
N ALA A 11 12.69 -9.55 1.42
CA ALA A 11 13.62 -9.40 2.53
C ALA A 11 15.08 -9.38 2.06
N LYS A 12 15.93 -8.68 2.79
CA LYS A 12 17.38 -8.74 2.62
C LYS A 12 17.90 -10.11 3.04
N GLY A 13 18.80 -10.68 2.24
CA GLY A 13 19.42 -11.97 2.53
C GLY A 13 18.65 -13.17 1.96
N PRO A 14 19.00 -14.38 2.37
CA PRO A 14 18.40 -15.60 1.86
C PRO A 14 16.94 -15.77 2.33
N VAL A 15 16.21 -16.55 1.57
CA VAL A 15 14.80 -16.85 1.85
C VAL A 15 14.72 -17.96 2.91
N TRP A 16 13.91 -17.75 3.94
CA TRP A 16 13.61 -18.77 4.92
C TRP A 16 12.40 -19.58 4.47
N HIS A 17 12.60 -20.82 4.07
CA HIS A 17 11.53 -21.69 3.60
C HIS A 17 10.38 -21.77 4.59
N LYS A 18 9.15 -21.63 4.09
CA LYS A 18 7.95 -21.55 4.90
C LYS A 18 7.84 -22.70 5.91
N LYS A 19 8.01 -23.95 5.45
CA LYS A 19 7.95 -25.13 6.34
C LYS A 19 8.98 -25.11 7.47
N GLN A 20 10.18 -24.59 7.20
CA GLN A 20 11.25 -24.47 8.20
C GLN A 20 10.98 -23.31 9.17
N LYS A 21 10.49 -22.18 8.62
CA LYS A 21 10.10 -21.03 9.43
C LYS A 21 8.96 -21.37 10.39
N ASP A 22 7.96 -22.08 9.94
CA ASP A 22 6.81 -22.48 10.76
C ASP A 22 7.23 -23.43 11.91
N LYS A 23 8.32 -24.20 11.71
CA LYS A 23 8.94 -25.03 12.73
C LYS A 23 10.02 -24.32 13.56
N GLY A 24 10.33 -23.06 13.27
CA GLY A 24 11.41 -22.31 13.93
C GLY A 24 12.84 -22.81 13.60
N ILE A 25 13.00 -23.68 12.60
CA ILE A 25 14.29 -24.30 12.24
C ILE A 25 15.06 -23.41 11.26
N ILE A 26 16.22 -22.91 11.67
CA ILE A 26 17.14 -22.18 10.77
C ILE A 26 18.18 -23.18 10.24
N PRO A 27 18.23 -23.42 8.91
CA PRO A 27 19.25 -24.27 8.32
C PRO A 27 20.66 -23.73 8.61
N LYS A 28 21.59 -24.61 9.01
CA LYS A 28 22.98 -24.25 9.38
C LYS A 28 23.71 -23.40 8.34
N LYS A 29 23.38 -23.55 7.04
CA LYS A 29 24.01 -22.83 5.91
C LYS A 29 23.32 -21.50 5.59
N LEU A 30 22.19 -21.16 6.20
CA LEU A 30 21.45 -19.91 5.93
C LEU A 30 21.85 -18.81 6.91
N CYS A 31 23.06 -18.29 6.75
CA CYS A 31 23.51 -17.10 7.49
C CYS A 31 22.80 -15.86 6.94
N GLY A 32 22.46 -14.94 7.84
CA GLY A 32 21.95 -13.63 7.44
C GLY A 32 20.50 -13.55 7.02
N ILE A 33 19.65 -14.52 7.36
CA ILE A 33 18.20 -14.48 7.18
C ILE A 33 17.60 -13.28 7.94
N ASP A 34 16.63 -12.61 7.33
CA ASP A 34 15.77 -11.68 8.05
C ASP A 34 14.66 -12.45 8.78
N LYS A 35 14.88 -12.73 10.08
CA LYS A 35 13.95 -13.52 10.90
C LYS A 35 12.57 -12.87 11.08
N GLN A 36 12.47 -11.55 10.90
CA GLN A 36 11.24 -10.79 11.09
C GLN A 36 10.42 -10.63 9.81
N ALA A 37 11.00 -10.92 8.66
CA ALA A 37 10.25 -11.00 7.41
C ALA A 37 9.23 -12.15 7.44
N SER A 38 8.20 -12.05 6.64
CA SER A 38 7.12 -13.03 6.57
C SER A 38 6.73 -13.38 5.13
N TRP A 39 6.16 -14.57 4.95
CA TRP A 39 5.61 -15.00 3.69
C TRP A 39 4.24 -14.36 3.43
N CYS A 40 4.04 -13.87 2.23
CA CYS A 40 2.75 -13.44 1.71
C CYS A 40 2.62 -13.83 0.24
N LYS A 41 1.39 -14.06 -0.22
CA LYS A 41 1.09 -14.32 -1.63
C LYS A 41 0.73 -13.01 -2.30
N SER A 42 1.42 -12.68 -3.39
CA SER A 42 1.08 -11.64 -4.35
C SER A 42 0.48 -12.28 -5.60
N ASN A 43 -0.45 -11.61 -6.26
CA ASN A 43 -0.97 -12.09 -7.53
C ASN A 43 0.07 -11.97 -8.65
N ALA A 44 0.90 -10.93 -8.62
CA ALA A 44 1.94 -10.69 -9.62
C ALA A 44 3.20 -11.55 -9.38
N ASP A 45 3.69 -11.61 -8.11
CA ASP A 45 4.99 -12.21 -7.79
C ASP A 45 4.90 -13.61 -7.18
N GLY A 46 3.69 -14.17 -6.98
CA GLY A 46 3.48 -15.43 -6.27
C GLY A 46 3.81 -15.32 -4.78
N TRP A 47 4.54 -16.28 -4.22
CA TRP A 47 4.94 -16.26 -2.83
C TRP A 47 6.18 -15.41 -2.61
N VAL A 48 6.05 -14.34 -1.83
CA VAL A 48 7.13 -13.40 -1.48
C VAL A 48 7.46 -13.53 0.00
N TYR A 49 8.74 -13.75 0.31
CA TYR A 49 9.29 -13.64 1.65
C TYR A 49 9.87 -12.24 1.85
N GLY A 50 9.23 -11.43 2.71
CA GLY A 50 9.64 -10.04 2.83
C GLY A 50 8.77 -9.22 3.78
N HIS A 51 8.69 -7.93 3.46
CA HIS A 51 7.95 -6.92 4.19
C HIS A 51 6.87 -6.31 3.29
N GLY A 52 5.74 -5.94 3.88
CA GLY A 52 4.74 -5.12 3.23
C GLY A 52 5.09 -3.64 3.35
N ASN A 53 4.72 -2.88 2.36
CA ASN A 53 4.68 -1.43 2.43
C ASN A 53 3.30 -0.96 2.00
N PHE A 54 2.71 -0.07 2.76
CA PHE A 54 1.42 0.55 2.46
C PHE A 54 1.66 1.91 1.84
N CYS A 55 1.06 2.14 0.69
CA CYS A 55 1.23 3.33 -0.12
C CYS A 55 -0.11 4.05 -0.28
N LEU A 56 -0.11 5.37 -0.05
CA LEU A 56 -1.21 6.27 -0.42
C LEU A 56 -0.71 7.25 -1.47
N THR A 57 -1.54 7.52 -2.48
CA THR A 57 -1.23 8.45 -3.56
C THR A 57 -2.43 9.33 -3.87
N SER A 58 -2.23 10.63 -3.98
CA SER A 58 -3.30 11.55 -4.36
C SER A 58 -3.55 11.55 -5.87
N HIS A 59 -4.77 11.89 -6.28
CA HIS A 59 -5.21 11.83 -7.67
C HIS A 59 -5.02 13.12 -8.46
N LYS A 60 -5.38 14.27 -7.89
CA LYS A 60 -5.31 15.56 -8.60
C LYS A 60 -3.88 15.90 -8.98
N LEU A 61 -2.99 15.73 -8.03
CA LEU A 61 -1.55 15.81 -8.22
C LEU A 61 -0.99 14.47 -7.77
N PRO A 62 -0.17 13.80 -8.58
CA PRO A 62 0.37 12.50 -8.23
C PRO A 62 1.46 12.63 -7.14
N PHE A 63 1.02 12.90 -5.92
CA PHE A 63 1.86 12.94 -4.74
C PHE A 63 1.81 11.61 -4.00
N LEU A 64 2.97 11.17 -3.52
CA LEU A 64 3.08 10.13 -2.53
C LEU A 64 2.66 10.70 -1.17
N GLU A 65 1.49 10.33 -0.70
CA GLU A 65 0.95 10.81 0.57
C GLU A 65 1.48 10.01 1.76
N CYS A 66 1.69 8.71 1.56
CA CYS A 66 2.13 7.80 2.60
C CYS A 66 2.94 6.64 1.99
N PHE A 67 4.07 6.28 2.62
CA PHE A 67 4.88 5.13 2.26
C PHE A 67 5.40 4.47 3.54
N VAL A 68 4.60 3.59 4.13
CA VAL A 68 4.86 3.07 5.47
C VAL A 68 4.95 1.56 5.50
N TRP A 69 5.82 1.07 6.37
CA TRP A 69 5.98 -0.35 6.61
C TRP A 69 4.73 -0.97 7.25
N MET A 70 4.41 -2.19 6.81
CA MET A 70 3.43 -3.05 7.47
C MET A 70 3.85 -4.52 7.43
N LYS A 71 3.36 -5.31 8.41
CA LYS A 71 3.52 -6.77 8.32
C LYS A 71 2.74 -7.29 7.10
N ASN A 72 3.35 -8.23 6.37
CA ASN A 72 2.72 -8.84 5.20
C ASN A 72 1.34 -9.44 5.46
N ARG A 73 1.10 -10.00 6.66
CA ARG A 73 -0.16 -10.64 7.05
C ARG A 73 -1.15 -9.71 7.76
N ARG A 74 -0.85 -8.41 7.89
CA ARG A 74 -1.78 -7.49 8.55
C ARG A 74 -2.96 -7.14 7.65
N ASN A 75 -4.09 -6.87 8.29
CA ASN A 75 -5.29 -6.37 7.65
C ASN A 75 -5.03 -4.99 7.02
N GLU A 76 -5.08 -4.92 5.71
CA GLU A 76 -4.86 -3.71 4.91
C GLU A 76 -5.99 -2.69 5.14
N ALA A 77 -7.22 -3.15 5.35
CA ALA A 77 -8.36 -2.30 5.68
C ALA A 77 -8.12 -1.51 6.97
N LYS A 78 -7.59 -2.17 8.02
CA LYS A 78 -7.24 -1.49 9.27
C LYS A 78 -6.09 -0.47 9.07
N ARG A 79 -5.14 -0.78 8.19
CA ARG A 79 -4.08 0.17 7.86
C ARG A 79 -4.61 1.38 7.11
N LEU A 80 -5.49 1.16 6.14
CA LEU A 80 -6.18 2.22 5.42
C LEU A 80 -6.89 3.17 6.40
N TRP A 81 -7.62 2.61 7.36
CA TRP A 81 -8.28 3.39 8.39
C TRP A 81 -7.31 4.26 9.18
N LEU A 82 -6.19 3.72 9.62
CA LEU A 82 -5.20 4.46 10.40
C LEU A 82 -4.56 5.59 9.58
N GLU A 83 -4.07 5.29 8.39
CA GLU A 83 -3.31 6.23 7.56
C GLU A 83 -4.19 7.34 6.95
N THR A 84 -5.50 7.16 6.92
CA THR A 84 -6.41 8.20 6.41
C THR A 84 -7.05 9.06 7.50
N SER A 85 -6.62 8.93 8.77
CA SER A 85 -7.24 9.64 9.89
C SER A 85 -7.19 11.16 9.79
N HIS A 86 -6.12 11.71 9.24
CA HIS A 86 -5.89 13.15 9.11
C HIS A 86 -6.51 13.78 7.86
N TYR A 87 -7.11 12.98 6.96
CA TYR A 87 -7.74 13.51 5.74
C TYR A 87 -9.23 13.86 5.90
N LYS A 88 -9.79 13.74 7.09
CA LYS A 88 -11.19 14.12 7.34
C LYS A 88 -11.44 15.58 6.93
N GLY A 89 -12.41 15.79 6.05
CA GLY A 89 -12.76 17.11 5.52
C GLY A 89 -11.86 17.60 4.37
N PHE A 90 -10.79 16.89 4.02
CA PHE A 90 -9.90 17.28 2.92
C PHE A 90 -10.10 16.47 1.65
N ILE A 91 -10.69 15.27 1.74
CA ILE A 91 -10.94 14.39 0.61
C ILE A 91 -12.36 13.82 0.66
N ASP A 92 -12.94 13.60 -0.51
CA ASP A 92 -14.29 13.01 -0.64
C ASP A 92 -14.22 11.48 -0.77
N TYR A 93 -13.16 10.96 -1.40
CA TYR A 93 -13.03 9.55 -1.76
C TYR A 93 -11.68 8.97 -1.39
N VAL A 94 -11.71 7.73 -0.91
CA VAL A 94 -10.56 6.84 -0.80
C VAL A 94 -10.86 5.59 -1.61
N ALA A 95 -9.93 5.21 -2.49
CA ALA A 95 -10.05 4.01 -3.31
C ALA A 95 -8.98 2.98 -2.95
N MET A 96 -9.33 1.71 -2.92
CA MET A 96 -8.41 0.60 -2.68
C MET A 96 -8.94 -0.69 -3.33
N ASP A 97 -8.08 -1.69 -3.51
CA ASP A 97 -8.45 -3.00 -4.04
C ASP A 97 -9.46 -3.75 -3.13
N SER A 98 -9.91 -4.91 -3.56
CA SER A 98 -10.90 -5.74 -2.84
C SER A 98 -10.49 -6.18 -1.43
N LYS A 99 -9.25 -5.93 -1.01
CA LYS A 99 -8.82 -6.20 0.37
C LYS A 99 -9.38 -5.21 1.37
N ALA A 100 -9.81 -4.02 0.90
CA ALA A 100 -10.56 -3.07 1.69
C ALA A 100 -12.07 -3.34 1.71
N ASP A 101 -12.53 -4.41 1.08
CA ASP A 101 -13.93 -4.82 1.07
C ASP A 101 -14.32 -5.37 2.45
N ASP A 102 -14.59 -4.46 3.36
CA ASP A 102 -14.99 -4.67 4.74
C ASP A 102 -16.21 -3.78 5.03
N TYR A 103 -17.28 -4.42 5.47
CA TYR A 103 -18.56 -3.76 5.69
C TYR A 103 -18.48 -2.68 6.78
N ASP A 104 -17.88 -3.02 7.91
CA ASP A 104 -17.77 -2.11 9.05
C ASP A 104 -16.89 -0.91 8.67
N LEU A 105 -15.78 -1.16 7.98
CA LEU A 105 -14.90 -0.12 7.47
C LEU A 105 -15.66 0.87 6.56
N TYR A 106 -16.52 0.37 5.67
CA TYR A 106 -17.32 1.23 4.79
C TYR A 106 -18.20 2.20 5.59
N TYR A 107 -18.89 1.69 6.61
CA TYR A 107 -19.76 2.53 7.45
C TYR A 107 -18.98 3.48 8.37
N GLU A 108 -17.83 3.04 8.87
CA GLU A 108 -16.95 3.90 9.67
C GLU A 108 -16.42 5.07 8.84
N PHE A 109 -15.96 4.82 7.60
CA PHE A 109 -15.54 5.90 6.69
C PHE A 109 -16.66 6.89 6.42
N LYS A 110 -17.84 6.40 6.10
CA LYS A 110 -19.01 7.25 5.83
C LYS A 110 -19.48 8.01 7.07
N GLY A 111 -19.59 7.34 8.20
CA GLY A 111 -20.12 7.89 9.45
C GLY A 111 -19.15 8.84 10.14
N GLN A 112 -17.94 8.36 10.44
CA GLN A 112 -17.00 9.09 11.30
C GLN A 112 -16.12 10.08 10.53
N ARG A 113 -15.75 9.77 9.28
CA ARG A 113 -14.84 10.60 8.49
C ARG A 113 -15.49 11.43 7.42
N LYS A 114 -16.72 11.09 7.04
CA LYS A 114 -17.43 11.70 5.89
C LYS A 114 -16.69 11.48 4.57
N ILE A 115 -15.89 10.43 4.49
CA ILE A 115 -15.15 10.00 3.30
C ILE A 115 -15.85 8.80 2.70
N LYS A 116 -15.95 8.75 1.39
CA LYS A 116 -16.54 7.63 0.65
C LYS A 116 -15.45 6.60 0.33
N LEU A 117 -15.55 5.40 0.88
CA LEU A 117 -14.69 4.28 0.53
C LEU A 117 -15.19 3.66 -0.78
N VAL A 118 -14.33 3.55 -1.76
CA VAL A 118 -14.58 2.88 -3.05
C VAL A 118 -13.63 1.69 -3.17
N THR A 119 -14.20 0.49 -3.29
CA THR A 119 -13.44 -0.75 -3.44
C THR A 119 -14.20 -1.73 -4.33
N PHE A 120 -13.54 -2.78 -4.79
CA PHE A 120 -14.23 -3.87 -5.46
C PHE A 120 -14.75 -4.86 -4.42
N TYR A 121 -15.97 -5.37 -4.59
CA TYR A 121 -16.54 -6.33 -3.65
C TYR A 121 -16.01 -7.75 -3.88
N ARG A 122 -15.86 -8.49 -2.79
CA ARG A 122 -15.49 -9.91 -2.84
C ARG A 122 -16.73 -10.76 -3.12
N GLN A 123 -16.64 -11.66 -4.09
CA GLN A 123 -17.77 -12.49 -4.51
C GLN A 123 -18.21 -13.50 -3.44
N ASN A 124 -17.31 -13.93 -2.56
CA ASN A 124 -17.51 -15.00 -1.59
C ASN A 124 -18.00 -14.53 -0.20
N MET A 125 -18.61 -13.35 -0.12
CA MET A 125 -19.13 -12.83 1.15
C MET A 125 -20.65 -12.97 1.24
N ASP A 126 -21.18 -13.11 2.47
CA ASP A 126 -22.61 -13.22 2.74
C ASP A 126 -23.41 -12.08 2.12
N LYS A 127 -24.53 -12.43 1.48
CA LYS A 127 -25.43 -11.50 0.80
C LYS A 127 -26.50 -10.96 1.76
N THR A 128 -26.10 -10.36 2.88
CA THR A 128 -27.05 -9.65 3.74
C THR A 128 -27.60 -8.41 3.01
N GLU A 129 -28.78 -7.91 3.42
CA GLU A 129 -29.39 -6.72 2.85
C GLU A 129 -28.43 -5.51 2.87
N LYS A 130 -27.73 -5.32 3.99
CA LYS A 130 -26.72 -4.26 4.14
C LYS A 130 -25.58 -4.43 3.14
N ARG A 131 -25.16 -5.66 2.90
CA ARG A 131 -24.13 -6.00 1.91
C ARG A 131 -24.61 -5.72 0.50
N CYS A 132 -25.83 -6.06 0.16
CA CYS A 132 -26.43 -5.76 -1.14
C CYS A 132 -26.49 -4.25 -1.40
N ARG A 133 -26.83 -3.43 -0.40
CA ARG A 133 -26.81 -1.97 -0.51
C ARG A 133 -25.39 -1.42 -0.77
N MET A 134 -24.38 -1.98 -0.11
CA MET A 134 -22.98 -1.62 -0.34
C MET A 134 -22.52 -2.00 -1.75
N ILE A 135 -22.88 -3.20 -2.24
CA ILE A 135 -22.60 -3.64 -3.59
C ILE A 135 -23.25 -2.71 -4.62
N ALA A 136 -24.53 -2.38 -4.45
CA ALA A 136 -25.24 -1.44 -5.33
C ALA A 136 -24.55 -0.06 -5.36
N TYR A 137 -24.06 0.43 -4.21
CA TYR A 137 -23.28 1.66 -4.14
C TYR A 137 -21.97 1.55 -4.96
N MET A 138 -21.23 0.43 -4.84
CA MET A 138 -19.98 0.22 -5.59
C MET A 138 -20.21 0.09 -7.10
N HIS A 139 -21.40 -0.36 -7.52
CA HIS A 139 -21.79 -0.48 -8.93
C HIS A 139 -22.21 0.85 -9.58
N GLN A 140 -22.33 1.93 -8.84
CA GLN A 140 -22.62 3.24 -9.45
C GLN A 140 -21.51 3.62 -10.43
N PRO A 141 -21.84 4.14 -11.64
CA PRO A 141 -20.85 4.42 -12.68
C PRO A 141 -19.69 5.29 -12.22
N GLN A 142 -19.97 6.31 -11.40
CA GLN A 142 -18.95 7.18 -10.82
C GLN A 142 -17.96 6.43 -9.90
N HIS A 143 -18.44 5.46 -9.11
CA HIS A 143 -17.56 4.69 -8.22
C HIS A 143 -16.74 3.66 -8.99
N GLN A 144 -17.30 3.07 -10.04
CA GLN A 144 -16.54 2.20 -10.93
C GLN A 144 -15.43 2.96 -11.66
N GLN A 145 -15.70 4.20 -12.09
CA GLN A 145 -14.68 5.06 -12.69
C GLN A 145 -13.57 5.39 -11.69
N ILE A 146 -13.92 5.79 -10.47
CA ILE A 146 -12.96 6.05 -9.38
C ILE A 146 -12.11 4.80 -9.09
N TYR A 147 -12.74 3.62 -9.05
CA TYR A 147 -12.02 2.37 -8.82
C TYR A 147 -11.01 2.06 -9.94
N LYS A 148 -11.42 2.22 -11.21
CA LYS A 148 -10.50 2.05 -12.35
C LYS A 148 -9.29 2.98 -12.26
N GLU A 149 -9.52 4.23 -11.90
CA GLU A 149 -8.44 5.21 -11.74
C GLU A 149 -7.47 4.89 -10.58
N CYS A 150 -7.91 4.11 -9.60
CA CYS A 150 -7.08 3.72 -8.45
C CYS A 150 -5.78 3.03 -8.88
N GLY A 151 -5.86 2.00 -9.71
CA GLY A 151 -4.69 1.28 -10.22
C GLY A 151 -3.75 2.20 -11.01
N TYR A 152 -4.30 3.04 -11.89
CA TYR A 152 -3.53 3.99 -12.70
C TYR A 152 -2.80 5.07 -11.90
N ARG A 153 -3.06 5.21 -10.61
CA ARG A 153 -2.40 6.21 -9.74
C ARG A 153 -1.42 5.60 -8.76
N VAL A 154 -1.83 4.57 -8.05
CA VAL A 154 -1.01 3.99 -7.00
C VAL A 154 0.08 3.07 -7.54
N GLU A 155 -0.20 2.25 -8.54
CA GLU A 155 0.77 1.32 -9.11
C GLU A 155 1.97 2.04 -9.78
N PRO A 156 1.78 3.07 -10.63
CA PRO A 156 2.89 3.82 -11.18
C PRO A 156 3.74 4.52 -10.11
N MET A 157 3.11 5.03 -9.03
CA MET A 157 3.86 5.64 -7.92
C MET A 157 4.71 4.60 -7.20
N GLN A 158 4.17 3.42 -6.96
CA GLN A 158 4.94 2.31 -6.39
C GLN A 158 6.09 1.88 -7.30
N GLY A 159 5.85 1.83 -8.62
CA GLY A 159 6.87 1.56 -9.64
C GLY A 159 8.00 2.58 -9.61
N LEU A 160 7.64 3.86 -9.59
CA LEU A 160 8.60 4.96 -9.51
C LEU A 160 9.48 4.86 -8.26
N VAL A 161 8.88 4.63 -7.10
CA VAL A 161 9.63 4.49 -5.83
C VAL A 161 10.54 3.27 -5.87
N LYS A 162 10.05 2.13 -6.37
CA LYS A 162 10.89 0.92 -6.54
C LYS A 162 12.08 1.16 -7.47
N GLU A 163 11.85 1.87 -8.56
CA GLU A 163 12.88 2.15 -9.55
C GLU A 163 13.96 3.10 -9.00
N ILE A 164 13.55 4.21 -8.38
CA ILE A 164 14.49 5.22 -7.84
C ILE A 164 15.40 4.59 -6.78
N PHE A 165 14.86 3.74 -5.91
CA PHE A 165 15.58 3.21 -4.75
C PHE A 165 15.97 1.74 -4.88
N ASP A 166 15.85 1.14 -6.06
CA ASP A 166 16.07 -0.31 -6.30
C ASP A 166 15.41 -1.19 -5.21
N LEU A 167 14.15 -0.93 -4.93
CA LEU A 167 13.40 -1.60 -3.85
C LEU A 167 12.78 -2.96 -4.26
N ASN A 168 13.39 -3.68 -5.18
CA ASN A 168 13.02 -5.08 -5.43
C ASN A 168 13.30 -5.95 -4.21
N ARG A 169 14.25 -5.52 -3.39
CA ARG A 169 14.63 -6.14 -2.12
C ARG A 169 14.93 -5.07 -1.08
N SER A 170 14.55 -5.30 0.18
CA SER A 170 14.91 -4.39 1.27
C SER A 170 16.43 -4.30 1.44
N TRP A 171 16.93 -3.12 1.68
CA TRP A 171 18.35 -2.88 1.98
C TRP A 171 18.71 -3.25 3.42
N MET A 172 17.70 -3.33 4.29
CA MET A 172 17.85 -3.57 5.72
C MET A 172 17.14 -4.85 6.15
N LYS A 173 17.54 -5.40 7.29
CA LYS A 173 16.90 -6.53 7.95
C LYS A 173 16.15 -6.07 9.19
N GLY A 174 15.08 -6.79 9.48
CA GLY A 174 14.26 -6.56 10.65
C GLY A 174 13.21 -5.47 10.47
N ASN A 175 12.16 -5.57 11.27
CA ASN A 175 10.99 -4.71 11.14
C ASN A 175 11.32 -3.22 11.37
N ASN A 176 12.06 -2.93 12.46
CA ASN A 176 12.37 -1.54 12.82
C ASN A 176 13.22 -0.85 11.75
N ASN A 177 14.31 -1.51 11.33
CA ASN A 177 15.19 -0.93 10.31
C ASN A 177 14.48 -0.77 8.97
N THR A 178 13.64 -1.74 8.58
CA THR A 178 12.84 -1.65 7.36
C THR A 178 11.75 -0.56 7.48
N CYS A 179 11.18 -0.37 8.66
CA CYS A 179 10.26 0.74 8.94
C CYS A 179 10.94 2.10 8.73
N TRP A 180 12.11 2.30 9.31
CA TRP A 180 12.89 3.53 9.12
C TRP A 180 13.31 3.75 7.67
N LEU A 181 13.75 2.69 6.99
CA LEU A 181 14.08 2.77 5.56
C LEU A 181 12.90 3.27 4.74
N PHE A 182 11.71 2.69 4.92
CA PHE A 182 10.53 3.09 4.15
C PHE A 182 10.07 4.51 4.49
N ALA A 183 10.15 4.90 5.76
CA ALA A 183 9.86 6.28 6.16
C ALA A 183 10.82 7.28 5.50
N ALA A 184 12.12 7.00 5.51
CA ALA A 184 13.13 7.85 4.87
C ALA A 184 12.90 7.97 3.35
N ILE A 185 12.60 6.86 2.68
CA ILE A 185 12.27 6.84 1.25
C ILE A 185 11.03 7.68 0.98
N GLY A 186 9.95 7.48 1.75
CA GLY A 186 8.72 8.24 1.61
C GLY A 186 8.96 9.75 1.73
N LEU A 187 9.67 10.18 2.77
CA LEU A 187 10.02 11.58 2.99
C LEU A 187 10.89 12.16 1.85
N THR A 188 11.86 11.37 1.35
CA THR A 188 12.70 11.79 0.22
C THR A 188 11.85 12.04 -1.03
N VAL A 189 10.97 11.10 -1.38
CA VAL A 189 10.07 11.26 -2.52
C VAL A 189 9.16 12.48 -2.35
N GLN A 190 8.49 12.61 -1.20
CA GLN A 190 7.60 13.73 -0.91
C GLN A 190 8.32 15.08 -1.02
N ARG A 191 9.54 15.17 -0.46
CA ARG A 191 10.37 16.38 -0.57
C ARG A 191 10.64 16.77 -2.03
N HIS A 192 11.07 15.82 -2.85
CA HIS A 192 11.38 16.11 -4.26
C HIS A 192 10.11 16.41 -5.08
N GLN A 193 9.02 15.75 -4.80
CA GLN A 193 7.72 16.08 -5.39
C GLN A 193 7.27 17.50 -5.03
N LEU A 194 7.45 17.92 -3.78
CA LEU A 194 7.14 19.28 -3.35
C LEU A 194 8.01 20.32 -4.04
N ILE A 195 9.32 20.06 -4.18
CA ILE A 195 10.25 20.93 -4.92
C ILE A 195 9.83 21.00 -6.40
N ALA A 196 9.52 19.88 -7.03
CA ALA A 196 9.04 19.83 -8.40
C ALA A 196 7.76 20.65 -8.58
N TYR A 197 6.80 20.48 -7.68
CA TYR A 197 5.55 21.23 -7.68
C TYR A 197 5.77 22.75 -7.56
N ARG A 198 6.59 23.19 -6.59
CA ARG A 198 6.92 24.61 -6.40
C ARG A 198 7.59 25.21 -7.63
N ASN A 199 8.40 24.43 -8.31
CA ASN A 199 9.08 24.83 -9.55
C ASN A 199 8.24 24.62 -10.82
N LYS A 200 6.92 24.33 -10.68
CA LYS A 200 5.99 24.05 -11.78
C LYS A 200 6.45 22.90 -12.70
N LYS A 201 7.21 21.95 -12.15
CA LYS A 201 7.67 20.73 -12.84
C LYS A 201 6.75 19.55 -12.51
N SER A 202 6.83 18.51 -13.33
CA SER A 202 6.08 17.28 -13.10
C SER A 202 6.51 16.56 -11.83
N THR A 203 5.57 16.24 -10.94
CA THR A 203 5.81 15.47 -9.71
C THR A 203 6.10 13.99 -9.96
N TRP A 204 5.93 13.51 -11.20
CA TRP A 204 6.37 12.19 -11.65
C TRP A 204 7.83 12.13 -12.05
N ARG A 205 8.39 13.22 -12.54
CA ARG A 205 9.76 13.29 -13.07
C ARG A 205 10.77 13.72 -12.01
N ILE A 206 10.76 13.00 -10.88
CA ILE A 206 11.65 13.29 -9.75
C ILE A 206 12.91 12.41 -9.72
N LYS A 207 12.99 11.39 -10.57
CA LYS A 207 14.12 10.44 -10.58
C LYS A 207 15.46 11.14 -10.70
N GLU A 208 15.62 12.02 -11.68
CA GLU A 208 16.85 12.79 -11.91
C GLU A 208 17.20 13.71 -10.74
N GLN A 209 16.18 14.22 -10.02
CA GLN A 209 16.39 15.09 -8.87
C GLN A 209 16.79 14.33 -7.60
N VAL A 210 16.43 13.06 -7.51
CA VAL A 210 16.74 12.19 -6.37
C VAL A 210 18.10 11.54 -6.52
N LEU A 211 18.46 11.17 -7.75
CA LEU A 211 19.71 10.44 -8.04
C LEU A 211 20.90 11.36 -8.36
N GLY A 212 20.66 12.67 -8.57
CA GLY A 212 21.68 13.65 -8.92
C GLY A 212 22.01 13.58 -10.39
#